data_52868010fa6ef9ff56fd67ad806ee9d4
#
_entry.id   52868010fa6ef9ff56fd67ad806ee9d4
#
_cell.length_a   1.000
_cell.length_b   1.000
_cell.length_c   1.000
_cell.angle_alpha   90.00
_cell.angle_beta   90.00
_cell.angle_gamma   90.00
#
_symmetry.space_group_name_H-M   'P 1'
#
loop_
_entity.id
_entity.type
_entity.pdbx_description
1 polymer ?
#
loop_
_entity_poly.entity_id
_entity_poly.type
_entity_poly.pdbx_seq_one_letter_code
_entity_poly.pdbx_strand_id
1 'polypeptide(L)'
;MRKNEKTPTEREWLIMEAVWDSEDKPTSAEILSRIDKNAGMDTRTERVLLHHLCKKGLLGYDADERDSRVYHYFARRTREECQREKSRDFVNAYFRGDGSFAVASFLRDASFTDEQIRELERILESRKGGG
;
A
#
# COMPACT_ATOMS: atom_id res chain seq x y z
N MET A 1 -14.34 -15.75 3.08
CA MET A 1 -13.01 -15.68 2.83
C MET A 1 -12.46 -14.32 2.64
N ARG A 2 -11.44 -14.11 3.30
CA ARG A 2 -11.00 -12.78 3.40
C ARG A 2 -9.72 -12.53 2.69
N LYS A 3 -9.78 -12.32 1.41
CA LYS A 3 -8.61 -12.00 0.65
C LYS A 3 -7.94 -10.74 1.13
N ASN A 4 -8.76 -9.84 1.69
CA ASN A 4 -8.22 -8.57 2.16
C ASN A 4 -7.26 -8.72 3.30
N GLU A 5 -7.26 -9.88 3.93
CA GLU A 5 -6.39 -10.07 5.06
C GLU A 5 -4.92 -10.08 4.67
N LYS A 6 -4.64 -10.21 3.38
CA LYS A 6 -3.25 -10.23 2.91
C LYS A 6 -2.74 -8.89 2.44
N THR A 7 -3.59 -7.88 2.40
CA THR A 7 -3.19 -6.54 2.00
C THR A 7 -3.59 -5.56 3.08
N PRO A 8 -2.91 -4.41 3.14
CA PRO A 8 -3.25 -3.41 4.15
C PRO A 8 -4.61 -2.79 3.89
N THR A 9 -5.33 -2.49 4.96
CA THR A 9 -6.53 -1.64 4.84
C THR A 9 -6.08 -0.22 4.54
N GLU A 10 -7.04 0.69 4.28
CA GLU A 10 -6.69 2.07 4.00
C GLU A 10 -5.92 2.71 5.13
N ARG A 11 -6.32 2.47 6.37
CA ARG A 11 -5.62 3.06 7.50
C ARG A 11 -4.27 2.39 7.72
N GLU A 12 -4.20 1.09 7.53
CA GLU A 12 -2.92 0.38 7.59
C GLU A 12 -1.98 0.83 6.49
N TRP A 13 -2.53 1.23 5.34
CA TRP A 13 -1.74 1.70 4.23
C TRP A 13 -0.94 2.95 4.60
N LEU A 14 -1.50 3.80 5.45
CA LEU A 14 -0.78 4.99 5.91
C LEU A 14 0.49 4.60 6.65
N ILE A 15 0.41 3.55 7.45
CA ILE A 15 1.58 3.06 8.17
C ILE A 15 2.59 2.46 7.20
N MET A 16 2.10 1.65 6.27
CA MET A 16 2.98 1.01 5.29
C MET A 16 3.71 2.04 4.46
N GLU A 17 3.03 3.14 4.05
CA GLU A 17 3.68 4.19 3.29
C GLU A 17 4.84 4.79 4.06
N ALA A 18 4.64 5.03 5.36
CA ALA A 18 5.70 5.59 6.18
C ALA A 18 6.89 4.63 6.27
N VAL A 19 6.63 3.33 6.33
CA VAL A 19 7.70 2.34 6.39
C VAL A 19 8.40 2.22 5.04
N TRP A 20 7.63 2.13 3.96
CA TRP A 20 8.22 2.02 2.62
C TRP A 20 9.09 3.23 2.27
N ASP A 21 8.70 4.41 2.74
CA ASP A 21 9.45 5.63 2.46
C ASP A 21 10.66 5.81 3.35
N SER A 22 10.83 4.97 4.36
CA SER A 22 11.95 5.07 5.29
C SER A 22 13.20 4.40 4.72
N GLU A 23 14.35 5.03 4.92
CA GLU A 23 15.61 4.41 4.52
C GLU A 23 16.06 3.38 5.53
N ASP A 24 15.80 3.66 6.81
CA ASP A 24 16.11 2.74 7.88
C ASP A 24 14.85 2.10 8.39
N LYS A 25 15.00 1.22 9.38
CA LYS A 25 13.84 0.58 10.01
C LYS A 25 13.30 1.53 11.08
N PRO A 26 12.16 2.17 10.84
CA PRO A 26 11.65 3.19 11.76
C PRO A 26 11.00 2.59 13.00
N THR A 27 11.03 3.37 14.09
CA THR A 27 10.27 3.03 15.28
C THR A 27 8.82 3.48 15.10
N SER A 28 7.95 3.06 16.03
CA SER A 28 6.54 3.47 15.96
C SER A 28 6.41 4.99 16.07
N ALA A 29 7.24 5.63 16.89
CA ALA A 29 7.17 7.09 17.01
C ALA A 29 7.55 7.77 15.70
N GLU A 30 8.57 7.24 15.03
CA GLU A 30 8.99 7.77 13.74
C GLU A 30 7.93 7.57 12.67
N ILE A 31 7.30 6.39 12.67
CA ILE A 31 6.21 6.13 11.73
C ILE A 31 5.07 7.11 11.95
N LEU A 32 4.65 7.28 13.19
CA LEU A 32 3.54 8.16 13.51
C LEU A 32 3.84 9.61 13.11
N SER A 33 5.10 10.02 13.28
CA SER A 33 5.48 11.40 12.95
C SER A 33 5.39 11.69 11.45
N ARG A 34 5.37 10.67 10.62
CA ARG A 34 5.30 10.84 9.17
C ARG A 34 3.89 10.74 8.62
N ILE A 35 2.93 10.40 9.46
CA ILE A 35 1.54 10.31 9.03
C ILE A 35 0.89 11.67 9.20
N ASP A 36 0.12 12.08 8.18
CA ASP A 36 -0.58 13.36 8.21
C ASP A 36 -1.43 13.46 9.47
N LYS A 37 -1.26 14.57 10.19
CA LYS A 37 -2.00 14.77 11.43
C LYS A 37 -3.50 14.80 11.21
N ASN A 38 -3.92 15.18 10.01
CA ASN A 38 -5.34 15.21 9.68
C ASN A 38 -5.93 13.82 9.50
N ALA A 39 -5.09 12.79 9.42
CA ALA A 39 -5.58 11.43 9.30
C ALA A 39 -6.18 10.91 10.61
N GLY A 40 -5.94 11.61 11.72
CA GLY A 40 -6.55 11.23 12.98
C GLY A 40 -5.99 9.98 13.62
N MET A 41 -4.74 9.65 13.33
CA MET A 41 -4.13 8.47 13.92
C MET A 41 -3.39 8.86 15.20
N ASP A 42 -3.75 8.24 16.30
CA ASP A 42 -3.05 8.45 17.57
C ASP A 42 -2.21 7.22 17.89
N THR A 43 -1.47 7.32 19.00
CA THR A 43 -0.55 6.26 19.40
C THR A 43 -1.26 4.92 19.61
N ARG A 44 -2.45 4.98 20.22
CA ARG A 44 -3.18 3.75 20.50
C ARG A 44 -3.63 3.08 19.21
N THR A 45 -4.20 3.85 18.29
CA THR A 45 -4.64 3.32 17.00
C THR A 45 -3.47 2.75 16.23
N GLU A 46 -2.36 3.48 16.20
CA GLU A 46 -1.17 3.01 15.50
C GLU A 46 -0.71 1.67 16.05
N ARG A 47 -0.70 1.53 17.37
CA ARG A 47 -0.22 0.29 17.98
C ARG A 47 -1.06 -0.90 17.56
N VAL A 48 -2.37 -0.73 17.52
CA VAL A 48 -3.28 -1.79 17.10
C VAL A 48 -3.02 -2.15 15.62
N LEU A 49 -2.86 -1.14 14.78
CA LEU A 49 -2.65 -1.40 13.36
C LEU A 49 -1.29 -2.03 13.09
N LEU A 50 -0.26 -1.62 13.83
CA LEU A 50 1.05 -2.26 13.70
C LEU A 50 0.96 -3.74 14.05
N HIS A 51 0.22 -4.06 15.11
CA HIS A 51 0.03 -5.45 15.50
C HIS A 51 -0.67 -6.24 14.38
N HIS A 52 -1.71 -5.66 13.80
CA HIS A 52 -2.42 -6.32 12.70
C HIS A 52 -1.52 -6.54 11.50
N LEU A 53 -0.70 -5.54 11.17
CA LEU A 53 0.20 -5.66 10.02
C LEU A 53 1.24 -6.74 10.23
N CYS A 54 1.75 -6.85 11.44
CA CYS A 54 2.71 -7.92 11.74
C CYS A 54 2.03 -9.28 11.66
N LYS A 55 0.81 -9.38 12.16
CA LYS A 55 0.06 -10.64 12.08
C LYS A 55 -0.23 -11.05 10.64
N LYS A 56 -0.49 -10.08 9.80
CA LYS A 56 -0.75 -10.36 8.39
C LYS A 56 0.51 -10.73 7.61
N GLY A 57 1.68 -10.57 8.24
CA GLY A 57 2.93 -10.84 7.54
C GLY A 57 3.37 -9.72 6.62
N LEU A 58 2.82 -8.52 6.78
CA LEU A 58 3.16 -7.37 5.97
C LEU A 58 4.30 -6.56 6.56
N LEU A 59 4.45 -6.61 7.87
CA LEU A 59 5.54 -5.98 8.59
C LEU A 59 6.26 -6.99 9.46
N GLY A 60 7.55 -6.77 9.66
CA GLY A 60 8.31 -7.43 10.67
C GLY A 60 8.95 -6.39 11.57
N TYR A 61 9.63 -6.82 12.61
CA TYR A 61 10.32 -5.89 13.49
C TYR A 61 11.51 -6.55 14.16
N ASP A 62 12.46 -5.69 14.53
CA ASP A 62 13.61 -6.07 15.35
C ASP A 62 13.55 -5.26 16.62
N ALA A 63 13.86 -5.88 17.75
CA ALA A 63 13.95 -5.14 19.00
C ALA A 63 15.21 -4.30 19.01
N ASP A 64 15.11 -3.10 19.58
CA ASP A 64 16.26 -2.22 19.71
C ASP A 64 17.31 -2.86 20.63
N GLU A 65 18.59 -2.67 20.30
CA GLU A 65 19.66 -3.29 21.06
C GLU A 65 19.75 -2.75 22.48
N ARG A 66 19.38 -1.49 22.67
CA ARG A 66 19.52 -0.85 23.97
C ARG A 66 18.25 -0.90 24.79
N ASP A 67 17.09 -1.02 24.14
CA ASP A 67 15.81 -1.05 24.83
C ASP A 67 14.90 -2.00 24.09
N SER A 68 14.77 -3.21 24.63
CA SER A 68 14.01 -4.26 23.98
C SER A 68 12.52 -3.95 23.88
N ARG A 69 12.05 -2.88 24.53
CA ARG A 69 10.66 -2.46 24.41
C ARG A 69 10.42 -1.63 23.15
N VAL A 70 11.50 -1.19 22.49
CA VAL A 70 11.40 -0.39 21.26
C VAL A 70 11.63 -1.32 20.09
N TYR A 71 10.73 -1.23 19.11
CA TYR A 71 10.82 -2.04 17.90
C TYR A 71 11.14 -1.17 16.70
N HIS A 72 11.93 -1.73 15.79
CA HIS A 72 12.24 -1.12 14.50
C HIS A 72 11.56 -1.94 13.43
N TYR A 73 10.65 -1.33 12.69
CA TYR A 73 9.78 -2.04 11.76
C TYR A 73 10.35 -2.03 10.35
N PHE A 74 10.02 -3.05 9.60
CA PHE A 74 10.43 -3.14 8.18
C PHE A 74 9.32 -3.84 7.41
N ALA A 75 9.21 -3.50 6.11
CA ALA A 75 8.19 -4.10 5.26
C ALA A 75 8.65 -5.47 4.79
N ARG A 76 7.72 -6.43 4.82
CA ARG A 76 7.98 -7.76 4.29
C ARG A 76 7.42 -7.93 2.88
N ARG A 77 6.61 -6.97 2.42
CA ARG A 77 6.08 -6.92 1.08
C ARG A 77 6.36 -5.55 0.49
N THR A 78 6.65 -5.50 -0.80
CA THR A 78 6.92 -4.21 -1.43
C THR A 78 5.63 -3.46 -1.70
N ARG A 79 5.78 -2.13 -1.90
CA ARG A 79 4.64 -1.29 -2.27
C ARG A 79 4.00 -1.80 -3.55
N GLU A 80 4.83 -2.16 -4.52
CA GLU A 80 4.34 -2.62 -5.82
C GLU A 80 3.55 -3.92 -5.69
N GLU A 81 4.01 -4.83 -4.86
CA GLU A 81 3.27 -6.07 -4.65
C GLU A 81 1.90 -5.80 -4.05
N CYS A 82 1.84 -4.92 -3.06
CA CYS A 82 0.58 -4.60 -2.40
C CYS A 82 -0.35 -3.84 -3.34
N GLN A 83 0.20 -2.92 -4.14
CA GLN A 83 -0.60 -2.19 -5.12
C GLN A 83 -1.21 -3.12 -6.15
N ARG A 84 -0.41 -4.07 -6.61
CA ARG A 84 -0.89 -5.03 -7.62
C ARG A 84 -2.02 -5.87 -7.07
N GLU A 85 -1.88 -6.32 -5.85
CA GLU A 85 -2.92 -7.13 -5.22
C GLU A 85 -4.18 -6.31 -4.97
N LYS A 86 -4.03 -5.06 -4.53
CA LYS A 86 -5.17 -4.17 -4.33
C LYS A 86 -5.92 -3.93 -5.62
N SER A 87 -5.18 -3.69 -6.71
CA SER A 87 -5.80 -3.48 -8.00
C SER A 87 -6.63 -4.69 -8.42
N ARG A 88 -6.04 -5.87 -8.25
CA ARG A 88 -6.74 -7.11 -8.62
C ARG A 88 -8.00 -7.29 -7.80
N ASP A 89 -7.90 -7.08 -6.48
CA ASP A 89 -9.06 -7.23 -5.61
C ASP A 89 -10.14 -6.22 -5.97
N PHE A 90 -9.75 -5.00 -6.28
CA PHE A 90 -10.68 -3.94 -6.63
C PHE A 90 -11.45 -4.28 -7.90
N VAL A 91 -10.72 -4.74 -8.92
CA VAL A 91 -11.34 -5.12 -10.19
C VAL A 91 -12.29 -6.29 -9.99
N ASN A 92 -11.89 -7.26 -9.18
CA ASN A 92 -12.75 -8.41 -8.90
C ASN A 92 -13.99 -8.02 -8.11
N ALA A 93 -13.84 -7.11 -7.16
CA ALA A 93 -14.94 -6.73 -6.28
C ALA A 93 -15.97 -5.85 -6.99
N TYR A 94 -15.52 -4.97 -7.85
CA TYR A 94 -16.40 -3.93 -8.39
C TYR A 94 -16.60 -3.99 -9.89
N PHE A 95 -15.79 -4.74 -10.62
CA PHE A 95 -15.85 -4.80 -12.07
C PHE A 95 -15.91 -6.22 -12.60
N ARG A 96 -16.30 -7.14 -11.75
CA ARG A 96 -16.49 -8.56 -12.12
C ARG A 96 -15.24 -9.16 -12.78
N GLY A 97 -14.08 -8.70 -12.36
CA GLY A 97 -12.84 -9.20 -12.91
C GLY A 97 -12.46 -8.65 -14.27
N ASP A 98 -13.24 -7.70 -14.79
CA ASP A 98 -13.01 -7.13 -16.11
C ASP A 98 -12.09 -5.92 -16.00
N GLY A 99 -10.78 -6.17 -16.15
CA GLY A 99 -9.79 -5.10 -16.03
C GLY A 99 -9.91 -4.05 -17.09
N SER A 100 -10.25 -4.44 -18.33
CA SER A 100 -10.33 -3.46 -19.40
C SER A 100 -11.50 -2.50 -19.16
N PHE A 101 -12.61 -3.00 -18.65
CA PHE A 101 -13.74 -2.15 -18.32
C PHE A 101 -13.40 -1.19 -17.18
N ALA A 102 -12.66 -1.69 -16.18
CA ALA A 102 -12.23 -0.85 -15.07
C ALA A 102 -11.34 0.30 -15.57
N VAL A 103 -10.37 -0.03 -16.42
CA VAL A 103 -9.46 0.98 -16.95
C VAL A 103 -10.24 2.00 -17.78
N ALA A 104 -11.15 1.52 -18.62
CA ALA A 104 -11.97 2.42 -19.43
C ALA A 104 -12.78 3.38 -18.56
N SER A 105 -13.33 2.87 -17.45
CA SER A 105 -14.08 3.71 -16.53
C SER A 105 -13.20 4.80 -15.93
N PHE A 106 -11.99 4.43 -15.52
CA PHE A 106 -11.06 5.43 -14.96
C PHE A 106 -10.71 6.49 -16.00
N LEU A 107 -10.48 6.07 -17.24
CA LEU A 107 -10.07 7.00 -18.29
C LEU A 107 -11.17 8.00 -18.64
N ARG A 108 -12.43 7.61 -18.48
CA ARG A 108 -13.53 8.51 -18.80
C ARG A 108 -13.69 9.63 -17.78
N ASP A 109 -13.37 9.37 -16.53
CA ASP A 109 -13.65 10.32 -15.45
C ASP A 109 -12.47 11.17 -15.03
N ALA A 110 -11.27 10.62 -15.09
CA ALA A 110 -10.09 11.33 -14.60
C ALA A 110 -9.53 12.26 -15.67
N SER A 111 -8.88 13.33 -15.20
CA SER A 111 -8.15 14.22 -16.10
C SER A 111 -6.71 13.75 -16.20
N PHE A 112 -6.17 13.80 -17.40
CA PHE A 112 -4.81 13.36 -17.65
C PHE A 112 -4.05 14.43 -18.40
N THR A 113 -2.75 14.57 -18.06
CA THR A 113 -1.87 15.42 -18.86
C THR A 113 -1.49 14.69 -20.13
N ASP A 114 -0.98 15.47 -21.10
CA ASP A 114 -0.52 14.86 -22.34
C ASP A 114 0.58 13.84 -22.08
N GLU A 115 1.45 14.14 -21.13
CA GLU A 115 2.52 13.22 -20.80
C GLU A 115 1.98 11.91 -20.21
N GLN A 116 0.98 12.01 -19.35
CA GLN A 116 0.35 10.83 -18.78
C GLN A 116 -0.35 10.00 -19.84
N ILE A 117 -1.01 10.66 -20.79
CA ILE A 117 -1.67 9.95 -21.89
C ILE A 117 -0.63 9.18 -22.71
N ARG A 118 0.51 9.81 -23.01
CA ARG A 118 1.55 9.14 -23.78
C ARG A 118 2.09 7.92 -23.02
N GLU A 119 2.21 8.04 -21.70
CA GLU A 119 2.67 6.90 -20.92
C GLU A 119 1.67 5.75 -20.96
N LEU A 120 0.38 6.06 -20.83
CA LEU A 120 -0.66 5.04 -20.93
C LEU A 120 -0.66 4.38 -22.30
N GLU A 121 -0.45 5.18 -23.36
CA GLU A 121 -0.38 4.62 -24.70
C GLU A 121 0.80 3.66 -24.84
N ARG A 122 1.94 4.00 -24.26
CA ARG A 122 3.11 3.12 -24.29
C ARG A 122 2.82 1.80 -23.61
N ILE A 123 2.15 1.84 -22.48
CA ILE A 123 1.81 0.63 -21.75
C ILE A 123 0.89 -0.25 -22.58
N LEU A 124 -0.12 0.37 -23.20
CA LEU A 124 -1.06 -0.39 -24.03
C LEU A 124 -0.37 -1.02 -25.22
N GLU A 125 0.52 -0.28 -25.87
CA GLU A 125 1.26 -0.81 -27.02
C GLU A 125 2.13 -1.99 -26.62
N SER A 126 2.77 -1.91 -25.47
CA SER A 126 3.64 -3.00 -25.04
C SER A 126 2.84 -4.27 -24.77
N ARG A 127 1.58 -4.11 -24.34
CA ARG A 127 0.72 -5.27 -24.09
C ARG A 127 0.28 -5.95 -25.37
N LYS A 128 0.10 -5.17 -26.44
CA LYS A 128 -0.28 -5.75 -27.71
C LYS A 128 0.77 -6.72 -28.24
N GLY A 129 2.04 -6.31 -28.13
CA GLY A 129 3.12 -7.17 -28.61
C GLY A 129 3.33 -8.38 -27.74
N GLY A 130 2.92 -8.32 -26.47
CA GLY A 130 3.12 -9.40 -25.55
C GLY A 130 2.19 -10.56 -25.75
N GLY A 131 1.21 -10.38 -26.59
CA GLY A 131 0.31 -11.42 -27.02
C GLY A 131 -0.45 -12.16 -25.98
#